data_fe107942cf0ccf5e5f4da3ed45df1395
#
_entry.id   fe107942cf0ccf5e5f4da3ed45df1395
#
_cell.length_a   1.000
_cell.length_b   1.000
_cell.length_c   1.000
_cell.angle_alpha   90.00
_cell.angle_beta   90.00
_cell.angle_gamma   90.00
#
_symmetry.space_group_name_H-M   'P 1'
#
loop_
_entity.id
_entity.type
_entity.pdbx_description
1 polymer ?
#
loop_
_entity_poly.entity_id
_entity_poly.type
_entity_poly.pdbx_seq_one_letter_code
_entity_poly.pdbx_strand_id
1 'polypeptide(L)'
;GMDDDGSGIQLGYWAGGRLESRPLSSMGGNYVYPCNSPGDPIGTTAALWVNCHGKRYCNEGFGDIVLAAMAGAKEPQGKIFTVFNDTIRTDLTYQAPGHMAVDYANGEDEKLDDIMQGAIDGGDAGYEVTGMSTVTVYAGEDAQQLGQRLGFTGTDLENFVATVARYNELCEKGVDEDFAKEPVLLRPLNGKHIFAYGAEKSM
;
A
#
# COMPACT_ATOMS: atom_id res chain seq x y z
N GLY A 1 10.50 27.55 -4.68
CA GLY A 1 11.65 26.82 -4.25
C GLY A 1 11.85 27.04 -2.78
N MET A 2 11.84 26.00 -2.03
CA MET A 2 12.31 26.07 -0.66
C MET A 2 13.82 25.92 -0.73
N ASP A 3 14.53 26.89 -0.13
CA ASP A 3 15.99 26.91 -0.14
C ASP A 3 16.56 25.95 0.93
N ASP A 4 16.16 24.68 0.86
CA ASP A 4 16.72 23.62 1.69
C ASP A 4 18.01 23.12 1.04
N ASP A 5 19.10 23.82 1.29
CA ASP A 5 20.43 23.52 0.75
C ASP A 5 21.26 22.59 1.65
N GLY A 6 20.66 22.10 2.75
CA GLY A 6 21.35 21.24 3.72
C GLY A 6 22.31 21.96 4.67
N SER A 7 22.40 23.30 4.62
CA SER A 7 23.30 24.06 5.48
C SER A 7 23.07 23.87 6.97
N GLY A 8 21.80 23.70 7.38
CA GLY A 8 21.44 23.39 8.76
C GLY A 8 21.98 22.05 9.23
N ILE A 9 21.94 21.04 8.38
CA ILE A 9 22.51 19.71 8.64
C ILE A 9 24.04 19.81 8.74
N GLN A 10 24.67 20.54 7.83
CA GLN A 10 26.13 20.79 7.85
C GLN A 10 26.57 21.48 9.14
N LEU A 11 25.86 22.51 9.57
CA LEU A 11 26.15 23.22 10.82
C LEU A 11 26.05 22.29 12.03
N GLY A 12 25.03 21.49 12.08
CA GLY A 12 24.85 20.46 13.14
C GLY A 12 25.98 19.45 13.15
N TYR A 13 26.41 18.97 11.97
CA TYR A 13 27.54 18.05 11.83
C TYR A 13 28.87 18.69 12.28
N TRP A 14 29.16 19.93 11.88
CA TRP A 14 30.38 20.66 12.29
C TRP A 14 30.39 20.98 13.78
N ALA A 15 29.22 21.12 14.40
CA ALA A 15 29.10 21.26 15.84
C ALA A 15 29.27 19.94 16.62
N GLY A 16 29.63 18.85 15.96
CA GLY A 16 29.83 17.52 16.58
C GLY A 16 28.61 16.65 16.63
N GLY A 17 27.52 17.03 15.98
CA GLY A 17 26.36 16.18 15.77
C GLY A 17 26.66 14.95 14.90
N ARG A 18 25.84 13.93 14.99
CA ARG A 18 25.91 12.75 14.13
C ARG A 18 24.66 12.65 13.29
N LEU A 19 24.84 12.30 12.03
CA LEU A 19 23.74 11.87 11.18
C LEU A 19 23.26 10.49 11.63
N GLU A 20 21.97 10.22 11.48
CA GLU A 20 21.45 8.88 11.68
C GLU A 20 22.19 7.88 10.78
N SER A 21 22.42 6.69 11.31
CA SER A 21 23.07 5.59 10.57
C SER A 21 22.19 4.97 9.49
N ARG A 22 20.95 5.41 9.40
CA ARG A 22 19.96 4.92 8.42
C ARG A 22 19.42 6.07 7.59
N PRO A 23 18.91 5.79 6.38
CA PRO A 23 18.27 6.83 5.57
C PRO A 23 17.22 7.55 6.39
N LEU A 24 17.29 8.88 6.37
CA LEU A 24 16.29 9.73 7.00
C LEU A 24 14.91 9.40 6.43
N SER A 25 13.93 9.47 7.29
CA SER A 25 12.55 9.41 6.87
C SER A 25 12.27 10.53 5.87
N SER A 26 11.76 10.20 4.70
CA SER A 26 11.29 11.25 3.81
C SER A 26 10.05 11.91 4.41
N MET A 27 9.91 13.20 4.21
CA MET A 27 8.76 13.97 4.70
C MET A 27 7.55 13.92 3.76
N GLY A 28 7.56 13.04 2.78
CA GLY A 28 6.49 12.92 1.81
C GLY A 28 6.05 11.49 1.60
N GLY A 29 4.77 11.28 1.41
CA GLY A 29 4.18 9.99 1.05
C GLY A 29 4.53 9.52 -0.37
N ASN A 30 5.66 9.91 -0.88
CA ASN A 30 6.11 9.65 -2.24
C ASN A 30 6.30 8.16 -2.56
N TYR A 31 6.20 7.30 -1.57
CA TYR A 31 6.34 5.85 -1.76
C TYR A 31 5.04 5.15 -2.13
N VAL A 32 3.96 5.81 -1.82
CA VAL A 32 2.61 5.34 -2.08
C VAL A 32 1.98 6.22 -3.15
N TYR A 33 2.84 6.93 -3.86
CA TYR A 33 2.44 7.76 -4.95
C TYR A 33 2.09 6.86 -6.15
N PRO A 34 0.93 7.00 -6.72
CA PRO A 34 0.01 8.13 -6.71
C PRO A 34 -1.05 8.13 -5.61
N CYS A 35 -0.93 7.32 -4.61
CA CYS A 35 -1.90 7.16 -3.53
C CYS A 35 -2.22 8.46 -2.74
N ASN A 36 -1.54 9.55 -3.01
CA ASN A 36 -1.79 10.85 -2.41
C ASN A 36 -2.56 11.81 -3.32
N SER A 37 -2.99 11.33 -4.47
CA SER A 37 -3.71 12.19 -5.40
C SER A 37 -5.19 12.19 -5.09
N PRO A 38 -5.82 13.36 -5.12
CA PRO A 38 -7.27 13.43 -5.18
C PRO A 38 -7.74 12.60 -6.38
N GLY A 39 -8.59 11.62 -6.14
CA GLY A 39 -9.10 10.73 -7.17
C GLY A 39 -8.35 9.39 -7.33
N ASP A 40 -7.41 9.09 -6.44
CA ASP A 40 -6.87 7.74 -6.33
C ASP A 40 -7.78 6.89 -5.42
N PRO A 41 -8.56 5.97 -5.99
CA PRO A 41 -9.57 5.26 -5.22
C PRO A 41 -9.02 4.16 -4.31
N ILE A 42 -7.76 3.78 -4.47
CA ILE A 42 -7.17 2.68 -3.69
C ILE A 42 -6.21 3.20 -2.62
N GLY A 43 -5.53 4.28 -2.93
CA GLY A 43 -4.68 5.07 -2.08
C GLY A 43 -4.10 4.39 -0.85
N THR A 44 -4.19 5.07 0.25
CA THR A 44 -3.77 4.65 1.57
C THR A 44 -4.85 3.89 2.31
N THR A 45 -5.54 3.02 1.62
CA THR A 45 -6.58 2.21 2.24
C THR A 45 -5.99 1.32 3.34
N ALA A 46 -6.77 1.06 4.37
CA ALA A 46 -6.42 0.11 5.42
C ALA A 46 -6.52 -1.36 4.95
N ALA A 47 -6.25 -1.64 3.67
CA ALA A 47 -6.09 -2.98 3.13
C ALA A 47 -4.79 -3.63 3.62
N LEU A 48 -4.46 -4.81 3.14
CA LEU A 48 -3.19 -5.46 3.50
C LEU A 48 -2.02 -4.83 2.72
N TRP A 49 -0.98 -4.37 3.41
CA TRP A 49 0.24 -3.88 2.79
C TRP A 49 1.38 -4.88 2.92
N VAL A 50 2.04 -5.15 1.80
CA VAL A 50 3.19 -6.04 1.76
C VAL A 50 4.39 -5.36 1.09
N ASN A 51 5.59 -5.74 1.54
CA ASN A 51 6.85 -5.26 0.95
C ASN A 51 7.28 -6.11 -0.26
N CYS A 52 8.43 -5.79 -0.83
CA CYS A 52 9.00 -6.52 -1.97
C CYS A 52 9.34 -8.00 -1.69
N HIS A 53 9.33 -8.43 -0.44
CA HIS A 53 9.52 -9.82 -0.03
C HIS A 53 8.21 -10.55 0.26
N GLY A 54 7.07 -9.98 -0.13
CA GLY A 54 5.75 -10.55 0.11
C GLY A 54 5.32 -10.57 1.57
N LYS A 55 5.94 -9.78 2.44
CA LYS A 55 5.67 -9.76 3.87
C LYS A 55 4.91 -8.52 4.29
N ARG A 56 3.90 -8.69 5.13
CA ARG A 56 3.26 -7.61 5.87
C ARG A 56 4.29 -6.96 6.80
N TYR A 57 4.26 -5.64 6.96
CA TYR A 57 5.32 -4.91 7.66
C TYR A 57 4.83 -3.82 8.61
N CYS A 58 3.53 -3.53 8.66
CA CYS A 58 2.99 -2.47 9.52
C CYS A 58 1.51 -2.68 9.84
N ASN A 59 0.99 -1.80 10.70
CA ASN A 59 -0.44 -1.61 10.91
C ASN A 59 -0.95 -0.62 9.87
N GLU A 60 -1.70 -1.08 8.90
CA GLU A 60 -2.24 -0.27 7.81
C GLU A 60 -3.36 0.66 8.26
N GLY A 61 -3.98 0.35 9.40
CA GLY A 61 -5.02 1.18 10.01
C GLY A 61 -4.51 2.47 10.63
N PHE A 62 -3.20 2.60 10.81
CA PHE A 62 -2.60 3.80 11.39
C PHE A 62 -2.68 5.04 10.49
N GLY A 63 -3.01 4.86 9.23
CA GLY A 63 -3.48 5.91 8.32
C GLY A 63 -2.48 6.98 7.92
N ASP A 64 -1.31 7.00 8.51
CA ASP A 64 -0.26 7.91 8.09
C ASP A 64 0.65 7.21 7.08
N ILE A 65 0.47 7.58 5.84
CA ILE A 65 1.27 7.14 4.70
C ILE A 65 2.76 7.28 4.98
N VAL A 66 3.14 8.35 5.64
CA VAL A 66 4.53 8.68 5.88
C VAL A 66 5.15 7.68 6.84
N LEU A 67 4.48 7.37 7.94
CA LEU A 67 5.03 6.49 8.96
C LEU A 67 4.93 5.01 8.58
N ALA A 68 3.77 4.58 8.09
CA ALA A 68 3.52 3.17 7.81
C ALA A 68 4.19 2.71 6.51
N ALA A 69 4.06 3.45 5.41
CA ALA A 69 4.64 3.06 4.14
C ALA A 69 6.17 3.02 4.16
N MET A 70 6.79 3.83 5.00
CA MET A 70 8.25 3.93 5.08
C MET A 70 8.93 2.66 5.56
N ALA A 71 8.29 1.85 6.36
CA ALA A 71 8.87 0.59 6.80
C ALA A 71 9.09 -0.37 5.61
N GLY A 72 8.14 -0.43 4.67
CA GLY A 72 8.27 -1.19 3.43
C GLY A 72 9.27 -0.58 2.44
N ALA A 73 9.33 0.74 2.39
CA ALA A 73 10.25 1.47 1.51
C ALA A 73 11.73 1.39 1.94
N LYS A 74 12.02 0.91 3.13
CA LYS A 74 13.40 0.65 3.59
C LYS A 74 14.06 -0.53 2.89
N GLU A 75 13.28 -1.41 2.32
CA GLU A 75 13.82 -2.51 1.53
C GLU A 75 14.56 -1.97 0.28
N PRO A 76 15.59 -2.67 -0.19
CA PRO A 76 16.45 -2.18 -1.27
C PRO A 76 15.69 -1.78 -2.54
N GLN A 77 14.62 -2.47 -2.87
CA GLN A 77 13.80 -2.20 -4.05
C GLN A 77 12.76 -1.11 -3.83
N GLY A 78 12.42 -0.82 -2.59
CA GLY A 78 11.45 0.20 -2.23
C GLY A 78 10.03 -0.05 -2.74
N LYS A 79 9.70 -1.29 -3.11
CA LYS A 79 8.37 -1.68 -3.58
C LYS A 79 7.46 -2.05 -2.43
N ILE A 80 6.25 -1.54 -2.48
CA ILE A 80 5.15 -1.93 -1.60
C ILE A 80 3.91 -2.20 -2.43
N PHE A 81 3.06 -3.09 -1.95
CA PHE A 81 1.82 -3.47 -2.61
C PHE A 81 0.66 -3.35 -1.63
N THR A 82 -0.43 -2.74 -2.07
CA THR A 82 -1.71 -2.75 -1.37
C THR A 82 -2.56 -3.88 -1.93
N VAL A 83 -2.90 -4.84 -1.10
CA VAL A 83 -3.65 -6.05 -1.48
C VAL A 83 -5.06 -5.96 -0.95
N PHE A 84 -6.03 -6.18 -1.81
CA PHE A 84 -7.46 -6.08 -1.52
C PHE A 84 -8.26 -7.12 -2.32
N ASN A 85 -9.58 -7.18 -2.15
CA ASN A 85 -10.45 -8.08 -2.88
C ASN A 85 -11.72 -7.37 -3.39
N ASP A 86 -12.65 -8.14 -3.94
CA ASP A 86 -13.91 -7.65 -4.53
C ASP A 86 -14.77 -6.85 -3.55
N THR A 87 -14.54 -6.95 -2.24
CA THR A 87 -15.32 -6.26 -1.22
C THR A 87 -14.80 -4.86 -0.89
N ILE A 88 -13.73 -4.40 -1.56
CA ILE A 88 -13.02 -3.15 -1.23
C ILE A 88 -13.95 -1.94 -1.08
N ARG A 89 -14.97 -1.79 -1.93
CA ARG A 89 -15.93 -0.68 -1.81
C ARG A 89 -16.65 -0.66 -0.47
N THR A 90 -17.08 -1.83 0.00
CA THR A 90 -17.70 -1.97 1.32
C THR A 90 -16.68 -1.77 2.42
N ASP A 91 -15.49 -2.32 2.26
CA ASP A 91 -14.42 -2.25 3.27
C ASP A 91 -13.96 -0.81 3.52
N LEU A 92 -13.92 0.01 2.48
CA LEU A 92 -13.58 1.42 2.57
C LEU A 92 -14.55 2.22 3.43
N THR A 93 -15.81 1.82 3.54
CA THR A 93 -16.81 2.51 4.38
C THR A 93 -16.47 2.46 5.89
N TYR A 94 -15.62 1.54 6.30
CA TYR A 94 -15.17 1.41 7.70
C TYR A 94 -13.96 2.26 8.04
N GLN A 95 -13.37 2.92 7.05
CA GLN A 95 -12.20 3.76 7.25
C GLN A 95 -12.61 5.18 7.63
N ALA A 96 -11.78 5.83 8.46
CA ALA A 96 -12.03 7.23 8.82
C ALA A 96 -11.82 8.14 7.59
N PRO A 97 -12.70 9.11 7.37
CA PRO A 97 -12.45 10.18 6.41
C PRO A 97 -11.14 10.90 6.78
N GLY A 98 -10.28 11.12 5.82
CA GLY A 98 -8.99 11.77 6.05
C GLY A 98 -7.77 10.88 5.88
N HIS A 99 -7.96 9.58 5.74
CA HIS A 99 -6.93 8.65 5.28
C HIS A 99 -6.74 8.68 3.76
N MET A 100 -7.08 9.79 3.11
CA MET A 100 -7.17 9.90 1.66
C MET A 100 -8.09 8.83 1.06
N ALA A 101 -9.07 8.42 1.84
CA ALA A 101 -10.08 7.49 1.41
C ALA A 101 -10.87 8.10 0.27
N VAL A 102 -11.35 7.23 -0.58
CA VAL A 102 -12.25 7.50 -1.70
C VAL A 102 -13.33 8.52 -1.32
N ASP A 103 -13.51 9.51 -2.12
CA ASP A 103 -14.59 10.48 -1.96
C ASP A 103 -15.91 9.89 -2.45
N TYR A 104 -16.60 9.18 -1.56
CA TYR A 104 -17.91 8.60 -1.83
C TYR A 104 -18.95 9.64 -2.24
N ALA A 105 -18.84 10.87 -1.74
CA ALA A 105 -19.78 11.94 -2.05
C ALA A 105 -19.70 12.34 -3.53
N ASN A 106 -18.57 12.15 -4.16
CA ASN A 106 -18.33 12.44 -5.57
C ASN A 106 -18.32 11.17 -6.45
N GLY A 107 -18.72 10.01 -5.93
CA GLY A 107 -18.82 8.77 -6.70
C GLY A 107 -17.46 8.19 -7.13
N GLU A 108 -16.39 8.51 -6.45
CA GLU A 108 -15.05 7.97 -6.78
C GLU A 108 -14.95 6.46 -6.57
N ASP A 109 -15.78 5.90 -5.71
CA ASP A 109 -15.86 4.47 -5.48
C ASP A 109 -16.36 3.66 -6.69
N GLU A 110 -17.12 4.30 -7.60
CA GLU A 110 -17.56 3.66 -8.84
C GLU A 110 -16.38 3.31 -9.75
N LYS A 111 -15.32 4.11 -9.70
CA LYS A 111 -14.09 3.85 -10.47
C LYS A 111 -13.39 2.54 -10.06
N LEU A 112 -13.60 2.10 -8.82
CA LEU A 112 -13.03 0.83 -8.35
C LEU A 112 -13.57 -0.37 -9.10
N ASP A 113 -14.86 -0.39 -9.40
CA ASP A 113 -15.47 -1.50 -10.15
C ASP A 113 -14.88 -1.58 -11.56
N ASP A 114 -14.72 -0.44 -12.23
CA ASP A 114 -14.12 -0.37 -13.57
C ASP A 114 -12.65 -0.82 -13.54
N ILE A 115 -11.90 -0.40 -12.52
CA ILE A 115 -10.49 -0.79 -12.34
C ILE A 115 -10.37 -2.29 -12.08
N MET A 116 -11.18 -2.83 -11.17
CA MET A 116 -11.16 -4.26 -10.86
C MET A 116 -11.57 -5.09 -12.08
N GLN A 117 -12.62 -4.69 -12.80
CA GLN A 117 -13.06 -5.37 -14.01
C GLN A 117 -11.98 -5.32 -15.10
N GLY A 118 -11.35 -4.16 -15.30
CA GLY A 118 -10.23 -4.01 -16.23
C GLY A 118 -9.05 -4.93 -15.89
N ALA A 119 -8.72 -5.07 -14.60
CA ALA A 119 -7.65 -5.96 -14.13
C ALA A 119 -7.99 -7.45 -14.38
N ILE A 120 -9.27 -7.83 -14.28
CA ILE A 120 -9.74 -9.18 -14.59
C ILE A 120 -9.65 -9.44 -16.09
N ASP A 121 -10.16 -8.54 -16.91
CA ASP A 121 -10.31 -8.73 -18.35
C ASP A 121 -9.00 -8.58 -19.13
N GLY A 122 -8.20 -7.59 -18.76
CA GLY A 122 -7.00 -7.22 -19.49
C GLY A 122 -5.71 -7.78 -18.92
N GLY A 123 -5.78 -8.31 -17.75
CA GLY A 123 -4.59 -8.77 -17.07
C GLY A 123 -3.80 -7.68 -16.34
N ASP A 124 -3.75 -6.46 -16.86
CA ASP A 124 -3.08 -5.31 -16.24
C ASP A 124 -3.91 -4.06 -16.52
N ALA A 125 -4.80 -3.70 -15.62
CA ALA A 125 -5.56 -2.47 -15.75
C ALA A 125 -4.76 -1.33 -15.13
N GLY A 126 -4.35 -0.40 -15.98
CA GLY A 126 -3.76 0.85 -15.56
C GLY A 126 -4.82 1.94 -15.47
N TYR A 127 -4.72 2.79 -14.49
CA TYR A 127 -5.44 4.06 -14.49
C TYR A 127 -4.47 5.24 -14.40
N GLU A 128 -4.82 6.30 -15.11
CA GLU A 128 -4.01 7.51 -15.13
C GLU A 128 -4.36 8.38 -13.92
N VAL A 129 -3.35 8.68 -13.12
CA VAL A 129 -3.47 9.68 -12.07
C VAL A 129 -3.04 11.02 -12.63
N THR A 130 -3.90 12.02 -12.53
CA THR A 130 -3.71 13.35 -13.14
C THR A 130 -2.33 13.92 -12.86
N GLY A 131 -1.54 14.07 -13.91
CA GLY A 131 -0.17 14.63 -13.84
C GLY A 131 0.90 13.65 -13.37
N MET A 132 0.63 12.35 -13.34
CA MET A 132 1.51 11.33 -12.81
C MET A 132 1.54 10.07 -13.67
N SER A 133 2.37 9.13 -13.26
CA SER A 133 2.48 7.84 -13.94
C SER A 133 1.20 7.02 -13.83
N THR A 134 0.97 6.20 -14.84
CA THR A 134 -0.08 5.19 -14.81
C THR A 134 0.20 4.18 -13.68
N VAL A 135 -0.82 3.90 -12.91
CA VAL A 135 -0.78 2.89 -11.86
C VAL A 135 -1.40 1.62 -12.37
N THR A 136 -0.75 0.51 -12.12
CA THR A 136 -1.24 -0.80 -12.56
C THR A 136 -1.86 -1.56 -11.40
N VAL A 137 -3.06 -2.07 -11.62
CA VAL A 137 -3.74 -2.99 -10.72
C VAL A 137 -3.70 -4.38 -11.33
N TYR A 138 -3.26 -5.33 -10.55
CA TYR A 138 -3.17 -6.74 -10.92
C TYR A 138 -4.30 -7.51 -10.27
N ALA A 139 -4.84 -8.51 -10.95
CA ALA A 139 -5.86 -9.42 -10.41
C ALA A 139 -5.34 -10.86 -10.41
N GLY A 140 -5.79 -11.66 -9.47
CA GLY A 140 -5.55 -13.11 -9.41
C GLY A 140 -6.75 -13.83 -8.82
N GLU A 141 -6.95 -15.08 -9.18
CA GLU A 141 -7.99 -15.94 -8.59
C GLU A 141 -7.63 -16.37 -7.16
N ASP A 142 -6.34 -16.35 -6.85
CA ASP A 142 -5.80 -16.65 -5.53
C ASP A 142 -4.48 -15.89 -5.27
N ALA A 143 -3.96 -16.03 -4.06
CA ALA A 143 -2.71 -15.40 -3.67
C ALA A 143 -1.50 -15.90 -4.47
N GLN A 144 -1.50 -17.16 -4.88
CA GLN A 144 -0.42 -17.75 -5.68
C GLN A 144 -0.34 -17.09 -7.05
N GLN A 145 -1.48 -17.02 -7.74
CA GLN A 145 -1.57 -16.41 -9.07
C GLN A 145 -1.26 -14.90 -9.01
N LEU A 146 -1.86 -14.19 -8.04
CA LEU A 146 -1.59 -12.77 -7.87
C LEU A 146 -0.11 -12.51 -7.58
N GLY A 147 0.50 -13.28 -6.67
CA GLY A 147 1.93 -13.14 -6.33
C GLY A 147 2.84 -13.33 -7.54
N GLN A 148 2.54 -14.31 -8.40
CA GLN A 148 3.28 -14.53 -9.65
C GLN A 148 3.16 -13.33 -10.61
N ARG A 149 1.97 -12.75 -10.73
CA ARG A 149 1.72 -11.55 -11.56
C ARG A 149 2.43 -10.31 -11.02
N LEU A 150 2.59 -10.19 -9.70
CA LEU A 150 3.37 -9.13 -9.06
C LEU A 150 4.88 -9.33 -9.23
N GLY A 151 5.30 -10.45 -9.81
CA GLY A 151 6.71 -10.78 -10.04
C GLY A 151 7.39 -11.47 -8.85
N PHE A 152 6.65 -11.88 -7.83
CA PHE A 152 7.22 -12.68 -6.75
C PHE A 152 7.62 -14.07 -7.24
N THR A 153 8.78 -14.55 -6.80
CA THR A 153 9.33 -15.88 -7.12
C THR A 153 9.97 -16.52 -5.90
N GLY A 154 10.11 -17.84 -5.92
CA GLY A 154 10.78 -18.56 -4.83
C GLY A 154 10.22 -18.21 -3.45
N THR A 155 11.12 -17.89 -2.53
CA THR A 155 10.76 -17.58 -1.14
C THR A 155 9.86 -16.35 -1.00
N ASP A 156 10.00 -15.34 -1.87
CA ASP A 156 9.15 -14.14 -1.80
C ASP A 156 7.70 -14.48 -2.18
N LEU A 157 7.50 -15.39 -3.13
CA LEU A 157 6.16 -15.90 -3.47
C LEU A 157 5.57 -16.74 -2.32
N GLU A 158 6.36 -17.62 -1.72
CA GLU A 158 5.95 -18.40 -0.55
C GLU A 158 5.55 -17.48 0.61
N ASN A 159 6.34 -16.44 0.87
CA ASN A 159 6.04 -15.43 1.87
C ASN A 159 4.72 -14.72 1.58
N PHE A 160 4.49 -14.31 0.34
CA PHE A 160 3.27 -13.61 -0.05
C PHE A 160 2.02 -14.47 0.20
N VAL A 161 2.05 -15.72 -0.25
CA VAL A 161 0.94 -16.67 -0.02
C VAL A 161 0.70 -16.89 1.47
N ALA A 162 1.77 -17.10 2.24
CA ALA A 162 1.68 -17.27 3.70
C ALA A 162 1.17 -16.00 4.40
N THR A 163 1.57 -14.82 3.92
CA THR A 163 1.11 -13.53 4.46
C THR A 163 -0.40 -13.36 4.25
N VAL A 164 -0.91 -13.65 3.06
CA VAL A 164 -2.36 -13.57 2.78
C VAL A 164 -3.13 -14.56 3.65
N ALA A 165 -2.65 -15.80 3.76
CA ALA A 165 -3.26 -16.81 4.60
C ALA A 165 -3.28 -16.36 6.08
N ARG A 166 -2.16 -15.90 6.61
CA ARG A 166 -2.05 -15.40 7.98
C ARG A 166 -2.97 -14.20 8.23
N TYR A 167 -3.05 -13.27 7.28
CA TYR A 167 -3.95 -12.12 7.41
C TYR A 167 -5.41 -12.54 7.48
N ASN A 168 -5.83 -13.52 6.67
CA ASN A 168 -7.19 -14.06 6.73
C ASN A 168 -7.49 -14.74 8.09
N GLU A 169 -6.54 -15.50 8.66
CA GLU A 169 -6.68 -16.05 10.01
C GLU A 169 -6.91 -14.96 11.07
N LEU A 170 -6.15 -13.86 11.00
CA LEU A 170 -6.31 -12.72 11.91
C LEU A 170 -7.68 -12.05 11.76
N CYS A 171 -8.16 -11.92 10.51
CA CYS A 171 -9.50 -11.41 10.23
C CYS A 171 -10.60 -12.31 10.80
N GLU A 172 -10.51 -13.62 10.62
CA GLU A 172 -11.46 -14.60 11.19
C GLU A 172 -11.45 -14.56 12.71
N LYS A 173 -10.28 -14.40 13.31
CA LYS A 173 -10.12 -14.28 14.76
C LYS A 173 -10.67 -12.94 15.28
N GLY A 174 -10.73 -11.90 14.45
CA GLY A 174 -11.13 -10.56 14.82
C GLY A 174 -10.10 -9.81 15.68
N VAL A 175 -8.86 -10.29 15.71
CA VAL A 175 -7.77 -9.70 16.47
C VAL A 175 -6.47 -9.80 15.67
N ASP A 176 -5.84 -8.67 15.43
CA ASP A 176 -4.51 -8.62 14.80
C ASP A 176 -3.41 -8.75 15.86
N GLU A 177 -2.93 -9.96 16.04
CA GLU A 177 -1.84 -10.28 16.97
C GLU A 177 -0.47 -9.83 16.47
N ASP A 178 -0.35 -9.55 15.16
CA ASP A 178 0.93 -9.27 14.53
C ASP A 178 1.28 -7.77 14.57
N PHE A 179 0.29 -6.90 14.31
CA PHE A 179 0.49 -5.45 14.22
C PHE A 179 -0.58 -4.62 14.94
N ALA A 180 -1.50 -5.24 15.65
CA ALA A 180 -2.55 -4.58 16.42
C ALA A 180 -3.44 -3.65 15.58
N LYS A 181 -3.76 -4.04 14.35
CA LYS A 181 -4.72 -3.34 13.50
C LYS A 181 -6.10 -3.40 14.13
N GLU A 182 -6.83 -2.29 14.06
CA GLU A 182 -8.17 -2.18 14.60
C GLU A 182 -9.11 -3.26 14.04
N PRO A 183 -9.87 -3.98 14.88
CA PRO A 183 -10.74 -5.07 14.43
C PRO A 183 -11.73 -4.68 13.32
N VAL A 184 -12.24 -3.45 13.37
CA VAL A 184 -13.16 -2.93 12.35
C VAL A 184 -12.53 -2.81 10.97
N LEU A 185 -11.20 -2.74 10.91
CA LEU A 185 -10.42 -2.63 9.67
C LEU A 185 -9.86 -3.98 9.20
N LEU A 186 -10.06 -5.04 9.97
CA LEU A 186 -9.67 -6.40 9.56
C LEU A 186 -10.69 -6.94 8.57
N ARG A 187 -10.35 -6.92 7.29
CA ARG A 187 -11.19 -7.38 6.19
C ARG A 187 -10.52 -8.53 5.48
N PRO A 188 -11.15 -9.73 5.47
CA PRO A 188 -10.53 -10.92 4.91
C PRO A 188 -10.41 -10.82 3.38
N LEU A 189 -9.32 -11.33 2.86
CA LEU A 189 -9.06 -11.44 1.43
C LEU A 189 -9.59 -12.78 0.89
N ASN A 190 -10.91 -12.98 0.97
CA ASN A 190 -11.59 -14.22 0.62
C ASN A 190 -12.65 -14.02 -0.47
N GLY A 191 -12.57 -12.96 -1.23
CA GLY A 191 -13.40 -12.69 -2.40
C GLY A 191 -13.15 -13.68 -3.54
N LYS A 192 -13.89 -13.52 -4.62
CA LYS A 192 -13.71 -14.32 -5.84
C LYS A 192 -12.36 -14.05 -6.52
N HIS A 193 -11.88 -12.81 -6.41
CA HIS A 193 -10.59 -12.38 -6.90
C HIS A 193 -9.83 -11.61 -5.82
N ILE A 194 -8.52 -11.68 -5.90
CA ILE A 194 -7.61 -10.86 -5.11
C ILE A 194 -6.91 -9.90 -6.07
N PHE A 195 -6.79 -8.67 -5.64
CA PHE A 195 -6.15 -7.60 -6.40
C PHE A 195 -4.96 -7.05 -5.66
N ALA A 196 -4.02 -6.49 -6.40
CA ALA A 196 -2.96 -5.70 -5.81
C ALA A 196 -2.64 -4.49 -6.68
N TYR A 197 -2.36 -3.43 -6.00
CA TYR A 197 -1.83 -2.20 -6.52
C TYR A 197 -0.40 -2.05 -6.05
N GLY A 198 0.53 -1.78 -6.95
CA GLY A 198 1.94 -1.64 -6.63
C GLY A 198 2.42 -0.20 -6.73
N ALA A 199 3.15 0.24 -5.72
CA ALA A 199 3.86 1.51 -5.76
C ALA A 199 5.37 1.29 -5.65
N GLU A 200 6.11 2.01 -6.46
CA GLU A 200 7.57 2.04 -6.39
C GLU A 200 8.04 3.28 -5.66
N LYS A 201 9.16 3.15 -4.96
CA LYS A 201 9.82 4.28 -4.34
C LYS A 201 10.22 5.28 -5.41
N SER A 202 9.69 6.49 -5.35
CA SER A 202 10.25 7.62 -6.06
C SER A 202 11.39 8.23 -5.24
N MET A 203 12.55 8.36 -5.83
CA MET A 203 13.65 9.12 -5.23
C MET A 203 13.50 10.61 -5.52
#